data_15113b39b8d47522141094a450c281e1
#
_entry.id   15113b39b8d47522141094a450c281e1
#
_cell.length_a   1.000
_cell.length_b   1.000
_cell.length_c   1.000
_cell.angle_alpha   90.00
_cell.angle_beta   90.00
_cell.angle_gamma   90.00
#
_symmetry.space_group_name_H-M   'P 1'
#
loop_
_entity.id
_entity.type
_entity.pdbx_description
1 polymer ?
#
loop_
_entity_poly.entity_id
_entity_poly.type
_entity_poly.pdbx_seq_one_letter_code
_entity_poly.pdbx_strand_id
1 'polypeptide(L)'
;MGMNIAVIAGGTSTERDVSLSSGKLICASLRRNGHNANIIDVFFGIEDKEAESFFTNNNDVEKTAEAMRKNTVNVEDELEARKKSEKGFFGDNVLALCSKADIVFMGLHGSNGEDGKVQA
;
A
#
# COMPACT_ATOMS: atom_id res chain seq x y z
N MET A 1 -15.95 -17.41 4.98
CA MET A 1 -14.91 -17.28 3.96
C MET A 1 -14.45 -15.85 3.85
N GLY A 2 -13.15 -15.66 3.75
CA GLY A 2 -12.59 -14.33 3.67
C GLY A 2 -12.59 -13.77 2.26
N MET A 3 -12.55 -12.44 2.18
CA MET A 3 -12.36 -11.74 0.92
C MET A 3 -10.88 -11.43 0.71
N ASN A 4 -10.50 -11.23 -0.54
CA ASN A 4 -9.17 -10.74 -0.89
C ASN A 4 -9.18 -9.22 -0.78
N ILE A 5 -8.41 -8.68 0.14
CA ILE A 5 -8.41 -7.25 0.43
C ILE A 5 -7.01 -6.66 0.28
N ALA A 6 -6.89 -5.66 -0.56
CA ALA A 6 -5.65 -4.90 -0.70
C ALA A 6 -5.73 -3.67 0.19
N VAL A 7 -4.78 -3.53 1.12
CA VAL A 7 -4.68 -2.37 1.98
C VAL A 7 -3.58 -1.49 1.41
N ILE A 8 -3.95 -0.37 0.79
CA ILE A 8 -2.96 0.54 0.23
C ILE A 8 -2.60 1.62 1.23
N ALA A 9 -1.32 1.88 1.36
CA ALA A 9 -0.80 2.80 2.36
C ALA A 9 0.47 3.48 1.84
N GLY A 10 1.00 4.40 2.62
CA GLY A 10 2.22 5.10 2.26
C GLY A 10 1.94 6.39 1.51
N GLY A 11 2.56 6.55 0.37
CA GLY A 11 2.48 7.78 -0.41
C GLY A 11 3.74 8.60 -0.28
N THR A 12 3.68 9.86 -0.69
CA THR A 12 4.84 10.75 -0.77
C THR A 12 4.79 11.92 0.20
N SER A 13 3.68 12.08 0.91
CA SER A 13 3.50 13.22 1.82
C SER A 13 4.19 13.00 3.17
N THR A 14 4.22 14.05 3.98
CA THR A 14 4.73 13.95 5.36
C THR A 14 3.86 13.03 6.23
N GLU A 15 2.66 12.70 5.75
CA GLU A 15 1.75 11.77 6.43
C GLU A 15 2.05 10.30 6.12
N ARG A 16 3.13 10.03 5.40
CA ARG A 16 3.48 8.67 5.00
C ARG A 16 3.58 7.70 6.18
N ASP A 17 4.25 8.10 7.27
CA ASP A 17 4.42 7.24 8.45
C ASP A 17 3.09 6.95 9.12
N VAL A 18 2.20 7.95 9.19
CA VAL A 18 0.87 7.77 9.77
C VAL A 18 0.06 6.80 8.92
N SER A 19 0.14 6.95 7.60
CA SER A 19 -0.55 6.06 6.67
C SER A 19 -0.08 4.61 6.82
N LEU A 20 1.23 4.40 6.94
CA LEU A 20 1.79 3.06 7.13
C LEU A 20 1.33 2.45 8.45
N SER A 21 1.28 3.23 9.53
CA SER A 21 0.79 2.78 10.82
C SER A 21 -0.69 2.40 10.77
N SER A 22 -1.51 3.24 10.14
CA SER A 22 -2.94 2.96 9.98
C SER A 22 -3.16 1.72 9.12
N GLY A 23 -2.43 1.61 8.01
CA GLY A 23 -2.53 0.46 7.11
C GLY A 23 -2.18 -0.84 7.81
N LYS A 24 -1.15 -0.82 8.65
CA LYS A 24 -0.74 -1.98 9.43
C LYS A 24 -1.87 -2.44 10.36
N LEU A 25 -2.48 -1.51 11.08
CA LEU A 25 -3.56 -1.83 12.00
C LEU A 25 -4.80 -2.35 11.27
N ILE A 26 -5.15 -1.73 10.15
CA ILE A 26 -6.28 -2.16 9.33
C ILE A 26 -6.04 -3.58 8.82
N CYS A 27 -4.86 -3.84 8.28
CA CYS A 27 -4.50 -5.15 7.74
C CYS A 27 -4.57 -6.23 8.82
N ALA A 28 -4.01 -5.96 9.99
CA ALA A 28 -4.05 -6.91 11.12
C ALA A 28 -5.48 -7.20 11.56
N SER A 29 -6.32 -6.17 11.62
CA SER A 29 -7.72 -6.33 11.99
C SER A 29 -8.49 -7.18 10.97
N LEU A 30 -8.27 -6.93 9.68
CA LEU A 30 -8.91 -7.71 8.62
C LEU A 30 -8.50 -9.17 8.67
N ARG A 31 -7.23 -9.45 8.93
CA ARG A 31 -6.74 -10.83 9.06
C ARG A 31 -7.39 -11.54 10.26
N ARG A 32 -7.57 -10.82 11.39
CA ARG A 32 -8.24 -11.39 12.56
C ARG A 32 -9.69 -11.76 12.25
N ASN A 33 -10.30 -11.07 11.29
CA ASN A 33 -11.67 -11.35 10.88
C ASN A 33 -11.77 -12.37 9.75
N GLY A 34 -10.67 -13.04 9.42
CA GLY A 34 -10.66 -14.14 8.46
C GLY A 34 -10.48 -13.75 7.01
N HIS A 35 -10.11 -12.50 6.73
CA HIS A 35 -9.89 -12.05 5.34
C HIS A 35 -8.46 -12.26 4.89
N ASN A 36 -8.29 -12.41 3.58
CA ASN A 36 -6.98 -12.50 2.94
C ASN A 36 -6.50 -11.08 2.66
N ALA A 37 -6.02 -10.38 3.69
CA ALA A 37 -5.59 -9.00 3.58
C ALA A 37 -4.08 -8.89 3.57
N ASN A 38 -3.56 -8.00 2.73
CA ASN A 38 -2.15 -7.66 2.75
C ASN A 38 -1.98 -6.18 2.42
N ILE A 39 -0.86 -5.63 2.87
CA ILE A 39 -0.57 -4.20 2.72
C ILE A 39 0.40 -4.00 1.56
N ILE A 40 0.18 -2.94 0.79
CA ILE A 40 1.07 -2.55 -0.30
C ILE A 40 1.34 -1.06 -0.24
N ASP A 41 2.59 -0.68 -0.45
CA ASP A 41 2.99 0.72 -0.56
C ASP A 41 2.47 1.27 -1.88
N VAL A 42 1.60 2.28 -1.81
CA VAL A 42 0.97 2.83 -3.01
C VAL A 42 1.98 3.46 -3.96
N PHE A 43 3.07 4.00 -3.42
CA PHE A 43 4.07 4.69 -4.23
C PHE A 43 5.14 3.74 -4.79
N PHE A 44 5.72 2.89 -3.96
CA PHE A 44 6.78 1.99 -4.41
C PHE A 44 6.27 0.70 -5.05
N GLY A 45 5.11 0.23 -4.61
CA GLY A 45 4.56 -1.03 -5.12
C GLY A 45 5.34 -2.24 -4.64
N ILE A 46 5.23 -3.33 -5.39
CA ILE A 46 5.96 -4.58 -5.11
C ILE A 46 6.37 -5.22 -6.43
N GLU A 47 7.31 -6.16 -6.36
CA GLU A 47 7.78 -6.90 -7.52
C GLU A 47 6.74 -7.93 -7.99
N ASP A 48 6.86 -8.36 -9.24
CA ASP A 48 5.92 -9.32 -9.84
C ASP A 48 5.82 -10.61 -9.04
N LYS A 49 6.94 -11.10 -8.54
CA LYS A 49 6.97 -12.33 -7.75
C LYS A 49 6.15 -12.22 -6.47
N GLU A 50 6.24 -11.07 -5.80
CA GLU A 50 5.47 -10.82 -4.59
C GLU A 50 3.99 -10.61 -4.91
N ALA A 51 3.69 -10.02 -6.07
CA ALA A 51 2.32 -9.79 -6.50
C ALA A 51 1.57 -11.12 -6.72
N GLU A 52 2.25 -12.15 -7.22
CA GLU A 52 1.64 -13.45 -7.46
C GLU A 52 1.09 -14.08 -6.19
N SER A 53 1.74 -13.86 -5.05
CA SER A 53 1.32 -14.44 -3.78
C SER A 53 0.71 -13.42 -2.81
N PHE A 54 0.35 -12.25 -3.31
CA PHE A 54 -0.07 -11.13 -2.45
C PHE A 54 -1.21 -11.52 -1.49
N PHE A 55 -2.26 -12.17 -2.00
CA PHE A 55 -3.42 -12.52 -1.18
C PHE A 55 -3.27 -13.84 -0.43
N THR A 56 -2.25 -14.62 -0.71
CA THR A 56 -2.01 -15.90 -0.04
C THR A 56 -0.84 -15.86 0.93
N ASN A 57 -0.13 -14.75 1.00
CA ASN A 57 1.05 -14.61 1.82
C ASN A 57 0.66 -14.18 3.24
N ASN A 58 0.97 -15.04 4.22
CA ASN A 58 0.73 -14.76 5.64
C ASN A 58 1.96 -14.13 6.30
N ASN A 59 2.58 -13.19 5.61
CA ASN A 59 3.75 -12.51 6.12
C ASN A 59 3.44 -11.73 7.42
N ASP A 60 4.49 -11.35 8.13
CA ASP A 60 4.36 -10.51 9.31
C ASP A 60 4.11 -9.07 8.84
N VAL A 61 2.89 -8.58 9.06
CA VAL A 61 2.51 -7.25 8.60
C VAL A 61 3.32 -6.14 9.27
N GLU A 62 3.77 -6.36 10.51
CA GLU A 62 4.61 -5.38 11.18
C GLU A 62 5.97 -5.25 10.51
N LYS A 63 6.56 -6.36 10.11
CA LYS A 63 7.84 -6.35 9.39
C LYS A 63 7.69 -5.72 8.01
N THR A 64 6.58 -6.01 7.35
CA THR A 64 6.29 -5.42 6.04
C THR A 64 6.15 -3.90 6.14
N ALA A 65 5.38 -3.42 7.11
CA ALA A 65 5.21 -1.98 7.34
C ALA A 65 6.52 -1.31 7.72
N GLU A 66 7.35 -1.98 8.51
CA GLU A 66 8.66 -1.45 8.90
C GLU A 66 9.60 -1.33 7.70
N ALA A 67 9.58 -2.30 6.79
CA ALA A 67 10.36 -2.22 5.56
C ALA A 67 9.90 -1.04 4.69
N MET A 68 8.59 -0.82 4.61
CA MET A 68 8.03 0.32 3.90
C MET A 68 8.46 1.64 4.53
N ARG A 69 8.47 1.70 5.87
CA ARG A 69 8.89 2.89 6.60
C ARG A 69 10.36 3.21 6.33
N LYS A 70 11.21 2.20 6.33
CA LYS A 70 12.64 2.37 6.03
C LYS A 70 12.86 2.91 4.61
N ASN A 71 11.97 2.56 3.69
CA ASN A 71 12.07 3.01 2.30
C ASN A 71 11.65 4.47 2.13
N THR A 72 11.13 5.11 3.17
CA THR A 72 10.71 6.51 3.13
C THR A 72 11.87 7.44 2.73
N VAL A 73 13.10 7.11 3.11
CA VAL A 73 14.27 7.92 2.75
C VAL A 73 14.53 7.96 1.25
N ASN A 74 13.95 7.03 0.50
CA ASN A 74 14.13 6.93 -0.95
C ASN A 74 13.03 7.64 -1.75
N VAL A 75 12.02 8.23 -1.08
CA VAL A 75 10.88 8.84 -1.76
C VAL A 75 11.30 9.94 -2.70
N GLU A 76 12.15 10.87 -2.25
CA GLU A 76 12.56 11.99 -3.09
C GLU A 76 13.36 11.56 -4.31
N ASP A 77 14.25 10.58 -4.15
CA ASP A 77 15.03 10.05 -5.26
C ASP A 77 14.12 9.39 -6.29
N GLU A 78 13.14 8.65 -5.84
CA GLU A 78 12.19 7.99 -6.74
C GLU A 78 11.30 9.01 -7.45
N LEU A 79 10.90 10.08 -6.75
CA LEU A 79 10.13 11.16 -7.38
C LEU A 79 10.92 11.82 -8.51
N GLU A 80 12.19 12.08 -8.29
CA GLU A 80 13.05 12.66 -9.33
C GLU A 80 13.21 11.72 -10.52
N ALA A 81 13.40 10.43 -10.25
CA ALA A 81 13.49 9.44 -11.31
C ALA A 81 12.22 9.37 -12.15
N ARG A 82 11.06 9.43 -11.50
CA ARG A 82 9.77 9.37 -12.18
C ARG A 82 9.47 10.59 -13.03
N LYS A 83 9.92 11.76 -12.59
CA LYS A 83 9.77 12.98 -13.39
C LYS A 83 10.48 12.85 -14.73
N LYS A 84 11.63 12.18 -14.76
CA LYS A 84 12.41 11.99 -15.97
C LYS A 84 11.85 10.89 -16.87
N SER A 85 11.19 9.91 -16.29
CA SER A 85 10.68 8.74 -17.02
C SER A 85 9.20 8.82 -17.37
N GLU A 86 8.53 9.87 -16.94
CA GLU A 86 7.07 10.06 -17.12
C GLU A 86 6.24 8.95 -16.46
N LYS A 87 6.80 8.26 -15.49
CA LYS A 87 6.11 7.22 -14.76
C LYS A 87 5.08 7.84 -13.81
N GLY A 88 3.90 7.23 -13.70
CA GLY A 88 2.84 7.73 -12.86
C GLY A 88 3.10 7.59 -11.36
N PHE A 89 2.15 8.04 -10.55
CA PHE A 89 2.26 8.02 -9.09
C PHE A 89 2.31 6.60 -8.51
N PHE A 90 1.51 5.70 -9.07
CA PHE A 90 1.37 4.35 -8.49
C PHE A 90 2.61 3.50 -8.79
N GLY A 91 3.07 2.79 -7.75
CA GLY A 91 4.17 1.85 -7.89
C GLY A 91 3.78 0.61 -8.68
N ASP A 92 4.77 -0.24 -8.93
CA ASP A 92 4.56 -1.46 -9.71
C ASP A 92 3.55 -2.39 -9.05
N ASN A 93 2.64 -2.91 -9.85
CA ASN A 93 1.61 -3.88 -9.46
C ASN A 93 0.49 -3.35 -8.55
N VAL A 94 0.51 -2.07 -8.17
CA VAL A 94 -0.54 -1.51 -7.30
C VAL A 94 -1.91 -1.60 -7.96
N LEU A 95 -2.03 -1.06 -9.17
CA LEU A 95 -3.32 -1.06 -9.87
C LEU A 95 -3.77 -2.47 -10.23
N ALA A 96 -2.84 -3.34 -10.61
CA ALA A 96 -3.17 -4.72 -10.94
C ALA A 96 -3.73 -5.47 -9.73
N LEU A 97 -3.13 -5.29 -8.56
CA LEU A 97 -3.60 -5.91 -7.33
C LEU A 97 -4.94 -5.35 -6.88
N CYS A 98 -5.14 -4.04 -7.03
CA CYS A 98 -6.43 -3.43 -6.72
C CYS A 98 -7.54 -4.01 -7.60
N SER A 99 -7.24 -4.27 -8.87
CA SER A 99 -8.21 -4.91 -9.78
C SER A 99 -8.56 -6.32 -9.37
N LYS A 100 -7.62 -7.05 -8.79
CA LYS A 100 -7.84 -8.45 -8.37
C LYS A 100 -8.46 -8.57 -7.00
N ALA A 101 -8.41 -7.51 -6.20
CA ALA A 101 -8.98 -7.54 -4.86
C ALA A 101 -10.49 -7.47 -4.90
N ASP A 102 -11.13 -8.11 -3.93
CA ASP A 102 -12.58 -7.95 -3.74
C ASP A 102 -12.89 -6.58 -3.17
N ILE A 103 -12.03 -6.07 -2.28
CA ILE A 103 -12.16 -4.76 -1.66
C ILE A 103 -10.77 -4.14 -1.59
N VAL A 104 -10.71 -2.83 -1.83
CA VAL A 104 -9.49 -2.04 -1.63
C VAL A 104 -9.73 -1.11 -0.44
N PHE A 105 -8.88 -1.23 0.56
CA PHE A 105 -8.95 -0.39 1.76
C PHE A 105 -7.84 0.63 1.71
N MET A 106 -8.19 1.90 1.89
CA MET A 106 -7.21 2.98 1.81
C MET A 106 -6.81 3.46 3.19
N GLY A 107 -5.55 3.21 3.55
CA GLY A 107 -4.96 3.74 4.78
C GLY A 107 -4.27 5.07 4.57
N LEU A 108 -4.69 5.84 3.57
CA LEU A 108 -4.07 7.11 3.23
C LEU A 108 -4.60 8.26 4.08
N HIS A 109 -3.69 9.13 4.50
CA HIS A 109 -4.00 10.31 5.28
C HIS A 109 -3.45 11.57 4.61
N GLY A 110 -3.76 12.72 5.18
CA GLY A 110 -3.36 14.01 4.66
C GLY A 110 -4.43 14.57 3.73
N SER A 111 -4.13 15.67 3.06
CA SER A 111 -5.12 16.37 2.24
C SER A 111 -5.75 15.50 1.17
N ASN A 112 -4.98 14.57 0.60
CA ASN A 112 -5.48 13.70 -0.46
C ASN A 112 -6.52 12.69 0.03
N GLY A 113 -6.40 12.24 1.28
CA GLY A 113 -7.36 11.32 1.87
C GLY A 113 -8.53 12.02 2.54
N GLU A 114 -8.26 13.13 3.18
CA GLU A 114 -9.26 13.84 3.98
C GLU A 114 -10.36 14.49 3.14
N ASP A 115 -10.05 14.95 1.96
CA ASP A 115 -11.03 15.62 1.10
C ASP A 115 -11.75 14.64 0.18
N GLY A 116 -11.51 13.36 0.32
CA GLY A 116 -12.21 12.33 -0.43
C GLY A 116 -11.77 12.13 -1.86
N LYS A 117 -10.78 12.84 -2.33
CA LYS A 117 -10.34 12.74 -3.72
C LYS A 117 -9.77 11.38 -4.08
N VAL A 118 -9.10 10.75 -3.13
CA VAL A 118 -8.49 9.44 -3.35
C VAL A 118 -9.53 8.32 -3.24
N GLN A 119 -10.61 8.57 -2.53
CA GLN A 119 -11.63 7.57 -2.27
C GLN A 119 -12.66 7.43 -3.39
N ALA A 120 -12.70 8.35 -4.26
CA ALA A 120 -13.68 8.38 -5.35
C ALA A 120 -13.43 7.35 -6.47
#